data_5eb5a6d3832ba863b5c044ecea106735
#
_entry.id   5eb5a6d3832ba863b5c044ecea106735
#
_cell.length_a   1.000
_cell.length_b   1.000
_cell.length_c   1.000
_cell.angle_alpha   90.00
_cell.angle_beta   90.00
_cell.angle_gamma   90.00
#
_symmetry.space_group_name_H-M   'P 1'
#
loop_
_entity.id
_entity.type
_entity.pdbx_description
1 polymer ?
#
loop_
_entity_poly.entity_id
_entity_poly.type
_entity_poly.pdbx_seq_one_letter_code
_entity_poly.pdbx_strand_id
1 'polypeptide(L)'
;MRVLSFYKQARLFFICVVSMQLFACGNNVANNKVQETPIHGTIDISVDESFKPVIDSEIKVFESSFPEAKINVHYKSEADCFRDLAKDSTRMIIVTRGLNKQEEDFFNDSFHYVPVYGKLAYDAIAIIVNNKSKDTILTMNDVKSLLNGKTKNKQIVMDGVSATSTVRFVIDSILRGHALGKNVVAAKSSEAVINYVAANENASECKDRWDKSQKRP
;
A
#
# COMPACT_ATOMS: atom_id res chain seq x y z
N MET A 1 62.23 44.78 31.72
CA MET A 1 61.74 43.54 32.28
C MET A 1 60.25 43.26 32.02
N ARG A 2 59.38 44.21 31.76
CA ARG A 2 57.94 43.98 31.55
C ARG A 2 57.60 43.40 30.17
N VAL A 3 58.36 43.63 29.15
CA VAL A 3 58.07 43.16 27.78
C VAL A 3 58.27 41.64 27.62
N LEU A 4 59.27 41.04 28.27
CA LEU A 4 59.55 39.62 28.24
C LEU A 4 58.42 38.76 28.93
N SER A 5 57.79 39.33 29.96
CA SER A 5 56.70 38.70 30.68
C SER A 5 55.46 38.61 29.81
N PHE A 6 55.18 39.63 29.00
CA PHE A 6 54.00 39.65 28.11
C PHE A 6 54.11 38.62 26.99
N TYR A 7 55.29 38.44 26.40
CA TYR A 7 55.55 37.44 25.38
C TYR A 7 55.44 36.02 25.93
N LYS A 8 55.84 35.75 27.18
CA LYS A 8 55.63 34.45 27.80
C LYS A 8 54.16 34.13 28.05
N GLN A 9 53.39 35.12 28.52
CA GLN A 9 51.93 34.93 28.73
C GLN A 9 51.16 34.74 27.41
N ALA A 10 51.50 35.53 26.38
CA ALA A 10 50.89 35.40 25.04
C ALA A 10 51.21 34.03 24.41
N ARG A 11 52.42 33.50 24.60
CA ARG A 11 52.81 32.19 24.09
C ARG A 11 52.12 31.04 24.82
N LEU A 12 51.91 31.15 26.15
CA LEU A 12 51.13 30.16 26.94
C LEU A 12 49.67 30.16 26.51
N PHE A 13 49.09 31.34 26.29
CA PHE A 13 47.71 31.47 25.84
C PHE A 13 47.50 30.86 24.47
N PHE A 14 48.45 31.07 23.55
CA PHE A 14 48.38 30.49 22.21
C PHE A 14 48.51 28.95 22.23
N ILE A 15 49.33 28.38 23.10
CA ILE A 15 49.47 26.94 23.29
C ILE A 15 48.19 26.35 23.89
N CYS A 16 47.52 27.02 24.83
CA CYS A 16 46.23 26.58 25.37
C CYS A 16 45.10 26.61 24.34
N VAL A 17 45.04 27.63 23.47
CA VAL A 17 44.05 27.74 22.41
C VAL A 17 44.24 26.64 21.33
N VAL A 18 45.49 26.34 20.98
CA VAL A 18 45.84 25.28 20.02
C VAL A 18 45.54 23.88 20.60
N SER A 19 45.80 23.65 21.91
CA SER A 19 45.48 22.38 22.56
C SER A 19 43.99 22.17 22.71
N MET A 20 43.17 23.21 22.86
CA MET A 20 41.71 23.12 22.95
C MET A 20 41.06 22.71 21.61
N GLN A 21 41.72 23.00 20.50
CA GLN A 21 41.25 22.57 19.18
C GLN A 21 41.50 21.08 18.88
N LEU A 22 42.45 20.44 19.57
CA LEU A 22 42.77 19.03 19.41
C LEU A 22 41.76 18.11 20.15
N PHE A 23 40.97 18.64 21.09
CA PHE A 23 39.91 17.93 21.78
C PHE A 23 38.51 18.03 21.11
N ALA A 24 38.34 18.84 20.06
CA ALA A 24 37.10 19.01 19.33
C ALA A 24 36.85 17.91 18.27
N CYS A 25 37.83 17.01 18.01
CA CYS A 25 37.68 15.86 17.14
C CYS A 25 37.47 14.56 17.96
N GLY A 26 36.37 14.48 18.68
CA GLY A 26 36.10 13.26 19.44
C GLY A 26 34.70 13.24 19.97
N ASN A 27 33.81 12.79 19.23
CA ASN A 27 32.66 11.92 19.47
C ASN A 27 31.63 12.07 18.35
N ASN A 28 32.04 11.78 17.15
CA ASN A 28 31.12 11.09 16.30
C ASN A 28 30.98 9.69 16.91
N VAL A 29 30.10 9.56 17.90
CA VAL A 29 29.36 8.33 18.08
C VAL A 29 28.70 8.15 16.75
N ALA A 30 29.35 7.42 15.88
CA ALA A 30 28.69 6.85 14.70
C ALA A 30 27.49 6.15 15.29
N ASN A 31 26.33 6.78 15.21
CA ASN A 31 25.09 6.06 15.17
C ASN A 31 25.33 5.05 14.06
N ASN A 32 25.73 3.84 14.43
CA ASN A 32 25.69 2.68 13.56
C ASN A 32 24.20 2.36 13.27
N LYS A 33 23.49 3.32 12.68
CA LYS A 33 22.33 3.01 11.88
C LYS A 33 22.92 2.20 10.74
N VAL A 34 22.74 0.91 10.83
CA VAL A 34 23.06 -0.01 9.75
C VAL A 34 22.50 0.63 8.48
N GLN A 35 23.39 0.90 7.53
CA GLN A 35 23.00 1.64 6.33
C GLN A 35 22.01 0.77 5.56
N GLU A 36 20.76 1.24 5.43
CA GLU A 36 19.75 0.56 4.66
C GLU A 36 20.20 0.44 3.19
N THR A 37 20.12 -0.76 2.67
CA THR A 37 20.41 -1.08 1.27
C THR A 37 19.22 -1.84 0.67
N PRO A 38 19.12 -2.03 -0.64
CA PRO A 38 18.04 -2.81 -1.24
C PRO A 38 17.89 -4.24 -0.72
N ILE A 39 18.94 -4.81 -0.11
CA ILE A 39 18.98 -6.20 0.37
C ILE A 39 19.26 -6.31 1.88
N HIS A 40 19.29 -5.20 2.59
CA HIS A 40 19.55 -5.15 4.03
C HIS A 40 18.80 -3.97 4.66
N GLY A 41 18.05 -4.22 5.72
CA GLY A 41 17.31 -3.21 6.46
C GLY A 41 15.83 -3.57 6.60
N THR A 42 15.04 -2.66 7.15
CA THR A 42 13.59 -2.86 7.39
C THR A 42 12.82 -1.71 6.79
N ILE A 43 11.81 -2.01 5.98
CA ILE A 43 10.90 -1.01 5.42
C ILE A 43 9.45 -1.34 5.75
N ASP A 44 8.64 -0.29 5.88
CA ASP A 44 7.19 -0.39 5.99
C ASP A 44 6.55 -0.04 4.65
N ILE A 45 5.63 -0.89 4.19
CA ILE A 45 4.86 -0.68 2.98
C ILE A 45 3.37 -0.84 3.25
N SER A 46 2.53 -0.07 2.55
CA SER A 46 1.08 -0.24 2.58
C SER A 46 0.60 -0.84 1.27
N VAL A 47 -0.24 -1.86 1.36
CA VAL A 47 -0.68 -2.65 0.21
C VAL A 47 -2.20 -2.76 0.22
N ASP A 48 -2.83 -2.59 -0.94
CA ASP A 48 -4.25 -2.88 -1.12
C ASP A 48 -4.53 -4.34 -0.72
N GLU A 49 -5.52 -4.54 0.14
CA GLU A 49 -5.87 -5.85 0.70
C GLU A 49 -6.13 -6.92 -0.38
N SER A 50 -6.62 -6.52 -1.54
CA SER A 50 -6.88 -7.44 -2.66
C SER A 50 -5.61 -8.16 -3.16
N PHE A 51 -4.44 -7.57 -2.96
CA PHE A 51 -3.16 -8.15 -3.40
C PHE A 51 -2.49 -9.04 -2.35
N LYS A 52 -3.07 -9.17 -1.15
CA LYS A 52 -2.46 -9.90 -0.04
C LYS A 52 -1.90 -11.28 -0.41
N PRO A 53 -2.64 -12.19 -1.10
CA PRO A 53 -2.13 -13.54 -1.38
C PRO A 53 -0.89 -13.56 -2.26
N VAL A 54 -0.79 -12.62 -3.20
CA VAL A 54 0.36 -12.50 -4.13
C VAL A 54 1.55 -11.90 -3.40
N ILE A 55 1.33 -10.77 -2.71
CA ILE A 55 2.40 -10.04 -2.03
C ILE A 55 3.00 -10.87 -0.89
N ASP A 56 2.19 -11.59 -0.10
CA ASP A 56 2.70 -12.51 0.93
C ASP A 56 3.62 -13.58 0.34
N SER A 57 3.32 -14.05 -0.87
CA SER A 57 4.15 -15.06 -1.56
C SER A 57 5.46 -14.46 -2.07
N GLU A 58 5.40 -13.28 -2.68
CA GLU A 58 6.58 -12.57 -3.19
C GLU A 58 7.54 -12.17 -2.07
N ILE A 59 7.01 -11.69 -0.95
CA ILE A 59 7.83 -11.31 0.21
C ILE A 59 8.55 -12.51 0.80
N LYS A 60 7.89 -13.66 0.91
CA LYS A 60 8.55 -14.89 1.37
C LYS A 60 9.74 -15.27 0.50
N VAL A 61 9.60 -15.16 -0.81
CA VAL A 61 10.70 -15.43 -1.76
C VAL A 61 11.81 -14.41 -1.59
N PHE A 62 11.46 -13.12 -1.49
CA PHE A 62 12.43 -12.05 -1.33
C PHE A 62 13.22 -12.19 -0.02
N GLU A 63 12.54 -12.33 1.12
CA GLU A 63 13.19 -12.47 2.44
C GLU A 63 14.00 -13.77 2.55
N SER A 64 13.60 -14.84 1.85
CA SER A 64 14.41 -16.07 1.75
C SER A 64 15.69 -15.87 0.98
N SER A 65 15.67 -15.01 -0.05
CA SER A 65 16.84 -14.68 -0.88
C SER A 65 17.74 -13.65 -0.19
N PHE A 66 17.16 -12.77 0.62
CA PHE A 66 17.85 -11.69 1.33
C PHE A 66 17.47 -11.68 2.82
N PRO A 67 18.07 -12.57 3.64
CA PRO A 67 17.67 -12.75 5.06
C PRO A 67 17.86 -11.52 5.94
N GLU A 68 18.70 -10.57 5.51
CA GLU A 68 18.94 -9.31 6.23
C GLU A 68 17.97 -8.19 5.83
N ALA A 69 17.09 -8.43 4.87
CA ALA A 69 16.01 -7.53 4.48
C ALA A 69 14.69 -7.95 5.11
N LYS A 70 13.95 -6.98 5.67
CA LYS A 70 12.63 -7.19 6.25
C LYS A 70 11.63 -6.22 5.67
N ILE A 71 10.48 -6.75 5.23
CA ILE A 71 9.39 -5.94 4.70
C ILE A 71 8.16 -6.10 5.60
N ASN A 72 7.81 -5.04 6.32
CA ASN A 72 6.59 -4.98 7.11
C ASN A 72 5.43 -4.53 6.22
N VAL A 73 4.46 -5.41 5.99
CA VAL A 73 3.32 -5.12 5.13
C VAL A 73 2.10 -4.73 5.95
N HIS A 74 1.48 -3.62 5.59
CA HIS A 74 0.22 -3.15 6.15
C HIS A 74 -0.87 -3.27 5.08
N TYR A 75 -1.71 -4.31 5.18
CA TYR A 75 -2.83 -4.50 4.25
C TYR A 75 -4.00 -3.60 4.65
N LYS A 76 -4.46 -2.78 3.69
CA LYS A 76 -5.47 -1.74 3.91
C LYS A 76 -6.32 -1.52 2.66
N SER A 77 -7.35 -0.69 2.78
CA SER A 77 -8.06 -0.20 1.60
C SER A 77 -7.16 0.67 0.72
N GLU A 78 -7.41 0.73 -0.59
CA GLU A 78 -6.67 1.58 -1.53
C GLU A 78 -6.57 3.02 -1.05
N ALA A 79 -7.68 3.59 -0.55
CA ALA A 79 -7.72 4.96 -0.05
C ALA A 79 -6.83 5.17 1.19
N ASP A 80 -6.73 4.16 2.08
CA ASP A 80 -5.83 4.20 3.24
C ASP A 80 -4.36 4.10 2.83
N CYS A 81 -4.04 3.30 1.80
CA CYS A 81 -2.70 3.23 1.23
C CYS A 81 -2.23 4.60 0.72
N PHE A 82 -3.08 5.33 -0.01
CA PHE A 82 -2.75 6.69 -0.47
C PHE A 82 -2.56 7.68 0.69
N ARG A 83 -3.34 7.54 1.78
CA ARG A 83 -3.12 8.34 3.00
C ARG A 83 -1.81 8.02 3.70
N ASP A 84 -1.39 6.77 3.67
CA ASP A 84 -0.11 6.36 4.25
C ASP A 84 1.08 6.86 3.43
N LEU A 85 0.94 6.99 2.10
CA LEU A 85 2.00 7.51 1.24
C LEU A 85 2.44 8.94 1.63
N ALA A 86 1.53 9.73 2.23
CA ALA A 86 1.84 11.06 2.75
C ALA A 86 2.56 11.02 4.13
N LYS A 87 2.78 9.84 4.72
CA LYS A 87 3.49 9.68 6.00
C LYS A 87 4.95 9.32 5.77
N ASP A 88 5.83 9.90 6.56
CA ASP A 88 7.26 9.64 6.49
C ASP A 88 7.65 8.17 6.79
N SER A 89 6.78 7.45 7.52
CA SER A 89 7.00 6.04 7.89
C SER A 89 6.76 5.05 6.74
N THR A 90 6.03 5.42 5.69
CA THR A 90 5.68 4.53 4.58
C THR A 90 6.55 4.85 3.36
N ARG A 91 7.38 3.88 2.97
CA ARG A 91 8.33 4.03 1.84
C ARG A 91 7.70 3.76 0.48
N MET A 92 6.70 2.89 0.43
CA MET A 92 6.08 2.44 -0.82
C MET A 92 4.64 2.01 -0.56
N ILE A 93 3.79 2.22 -1.56
CA ILE A 93 2.45 1.62 -1.58
C ILE A 93 2.27 0.77 -2.84
N ILE A 94 1.45 -0.28 -2.73
CA ILE A 94 1.05 -1.12 -3.88
C ILE A 94 -0.46 -1.03 -4.01
N VAL A 95 -0.90 -0.41 -5.09
CA VAL A 95 -2.31 -0.05 -5.34
C VAL A 95 -2.64 -0.25 -6.82
N THR A 96 -3.90 -0.13 -7.19
CA THR A 96 -4.37 -0.43 -8.55
C THR A 96 -4.27 0.75 -9.53
N ARG A 97 -3.91 1.93 -9.09
CA ARG A 97 -3.76 3.15 -9.91
C ARG A 97 -2.57 3.99 -9.51
N GLY A 98 -2.14 4.87 -10.36
CA GLY A 98 -1.23 5.96 -10.00
C GLY A 98 -1.95 7.11 -9.29
N LEU A 99 -1.21 8.15 -8.94
CA LEU A 99 -1.74 9.41 -8.42
C LEU A 99 -2.59 10.10 -9.50
N ASN A 100 -3.69 10.71 -9.08
CA ASN A 100 -4.40 11.65 -9.92
C ASN A 100 -3.76 13.04 -9.83
N LYS A 101 -4.19 13.97 -10.72
CA LYS A 101 -3.58 15.31 -10.79
C LYS A 101 -3.65 16.08 -9.47
N GLN A 102 -4.75 15.98 -8.74
CA GLN A 102 -4.91 16.66 -7.45
C GLN A 102 -3.97 16.09 -6.38
N GLU A 103 -3.76 14.76 -6.39
CA GLU A 103 -2.82 14.09 -5.50
C GLU A 103 -1.38 14.45 -5.86
N GLU A 104 -1.02 14.50 -7.15
CA GLU A 104 0.30 14.95 -7.61
C GLU A 104 0.57 16.38 -7.18
N ASP A 105 -0.39 17.30 -7.38
CA ASP A 105 -0.28 18.69 -6.96
C ASP A 105 -0.11 18.81 -5.44
N PHE A 106 -0.87 18.03 -4.66
CA PHE A 106 -0.70 17.97 -3.21
C PHE A 106 0.71 17.55 -2.78
N PHE A 107 1.28 16.51 -3.40
CA PHE A 107 2.64 16.06 -3.10
C PHE A 107 3.68 17.10 -3.50
N ASN A 108 3.51 17.72 -4.68
CA ASN A 108 4.41 18.76 -5.15
C ASN A 108 4.38 20.00 -4.23
N ASP A 109 3.20 20.46 -3.83
CA ASP A 109 3.03 21.66 -3.03
C ASP A 109 3.44 21.44 -1.57
N SER A 110 3.14 20.27 -1.01
CA SER A 110 3.40 19.97 0.41
C SER A 110 4.80 19.44 0.68
N PHE A 111 5.37 18.66 -0.24
CA PHE A 111 6.62 17.94 -0.03
C PHE A 111 7.70 18.28 -1.08
N HIS A 112 7.39 19.09 -2.08
CA HIS A 112 8.28 19.47 -3.19
C HIS A 112 8.82 18.28 -3.99
N TYR A 113 8.09 17.18 -4.04
CA TYR A 113 8.34 16.05 -4.94
C TYR A 113 7.04 15.35 -5.31
N VAL A 114 7.06 14.61 -6.41
CA VAL A 114 5.96 13.73 -6.81
C VAL A 114 6.43 12.28 -6.76
N PRO A 115 5.74 11.39 -6.04
CA PRO A 115 6.09 9.98 -5.98
C PRO A 115 6.13 9.34 -7.36
N VAL A 116 7.20 8.60 -7.64
CA VAL A 116 7.35 7.86 -8.90
C VAL A 116 6.64 6.51 -8.77
N TYR A 117 5.92 6.10 -9.80
CA TYR A 117 5.26 4.79 -9.82
C TYR A 117 5.60 3.99 -11.07
N GLY A 118 5.49 2.68 -10.95
CA GLY A 118 5.66 1.72 -12.04
C GLY A 118 4.61 0.63 -11.98
N LYS A 119 4.31 0.02 -13.11
CA LYS A 119 3.36 -1.08 -13.21
C LYS A 119 4.07 -2.40 -12.88
N LEU A 120 3.63 -3.08 -11.81
CA LEU A 120 4.15 -4.39 -11.42
C LEU A 120 3.47 -5.55 -12.16
N ALA A 121 2.13 -5.49 -12.28
CA ALA A 121 1.33 -6.54 -12.86
C ALA A 121 0.00 -6.02 -13.39
N TYR A 122 -0.74 -6.86 -14.08
CA TYR A 122 -2.15 -6.66 -14.42
C TYR A 122 -3.02 -7.54 -13.53
N ASP A 123 -4.12 -6.97 -13.07
CA ASP A 123 -5.13 -7.66 -12.30
C ASP A 123 -6.47 -7.68 -13.04
N ALA A 124 -7.42 -8.51 -12.60
CA ALA A 124 -8.74 -8.62 -13.20
C ALA A 124 -9.78 -8.96 -12.14
N ILE A 125 -10.96 -8.34 -12.24
CA ILE A 125 -12.10 -8.67 -11.40
C ILE A 125 -12.82 -9.88 -11.98
N ALA A 126 -13.02 -10.91 -11.16
CA ALA A 126 -13.82 -12.07 -11.48
C ALA A 126 -15.21 -11.95 -10.83
N ILE A 127 -16.24 -12.40 -11.55
CA ILE A 127 -17.58 -12.53 -11.01
C ILE A 127 -17.78 -14.00 -10.64
N ILE A 128 -18.07 -14.25 -9.38
CA ILE A 128 -18.39 -15.60 -8.90
C ILE A 128 -19.86 -15.70 -8.53
N VAL A 129 -20.41 -16.89 -8.72
CA VAL A 129 -21.79 -17.23 -8.38
C VAL A 129 -21.81 -18.50 -7.55
N ASN A 130 -22.88 -18.70 -6.79
CA ASN A 130 -23.06 -19.94 -6.03
C ASN A 130 -23.09 -21.15 -6.98
N ASN A 131 -22.51 -22.28 -6.58
CA ASN A 131 -22.48 -23.52 -7.37
C ASN A 131 -23.84 -24.05 -7.76
N LYS A 132 -24.89 -23.70 -7.02
CA LYS A 132 -26.29 -24.09 -7.29
C LYS A 132 -27.01 -23.08 -8.17
N SER A 133 -26.37 -21.95 -8.50
CA SER A 133 -26.96 -20.93 -9.37
C SER A 133 -27.19 -21.51 -10.77
N LYS A 134 -28.38 -21.26 -11.32
CA LYS A 134 -28.69 -21.64 -12.72
C LYS A 134 -28.02 -20.67 -13.73
N ASP A 135 -27.71 -19.47 -13.32
CA ASP A 135 -27.13 -18.42 -14.18
C ASP A 135 -25.61 -18.41 -13.96
N THR A 136 -24.90 -19.20 -14.74
CA THR A 136 -23.42 -19.28 -14.70
C THR A 136 -22.75 -18.53 -15.83
N ILE A 137 -23.50 -18.05 -16.82
CA ILE A 137 -23.02 -17.27 -17.95
C ILE A 137 -23.64 -15.88 -17.87
N LEU A 138 -22.82 -14.88 -17.64
CA LEU A 138 -23.25 -13.49 -17.53
C LEU A 138 -22.61 -12.65 -18.64
N THR A 139 -23.45 -11.90 -19.37
CA THR A 139 -22.95 -10.87 -20.29
C THR A 139 -22.60 -9.59 -19.53
N MET A 140 -21.83 -8.69 -20.12
CA MET A 140 -21.54 -7.38 -19.52
C MET A 140 -22.81 -6.57 -19.23
N ASN A 141 -23.87 -6.74 -20.02
CA ASN A 141 -25.16 -6.07 -19.77
C ASN A 141 -25.87 -6.66 -18.55
N ASP A 142 -25.76 -7.97 -18.33
CA ASP A 142 -26.30 -8.62 -17.14
C ASP A 142 -25.56 -8.11 -15.90
N VAL A 143 -24.24 -8.05 -15.96
CA VAL A 143 -23.39 -7.49 -14.87
C VAL A 143 -23.80 -6.07 -14.53
N LYS A 144 -23.96 -5.19 -15.53
CA LYS A 144 -24.42 -3.82 -15.32
C LYS A 144 -25.81 -3.77 -14.68
N SER A 145 -26.71 -4.63 -15.12
CA SER A 145 -28.08 -4.70 -14.61
C SER A 145 -28.11 -5.19 -13.16
N LEU A 146 -27.27 -6.15 -12.82
CA LEU A 146 -27.07 -6.63 -11.45
C LEU A 146 -26.53 -5.52 -10.54
N LEU A 147 -25.46 -4.87 -10.97
CA LEU A 147 -24.79 -3.81 -10.20
C LEU A 147 -25.66 -2.55 -10.01
N ASN A 148 -26.53 -2.23 -10.97
CA ASN A 148 -27.48 -1.11 -10.88
C ASN A 148 -28.78 -1.46 -10.12
N GLY A 149 -28.92 -2.70 -9.63
CA GLY A 149 -30.14 -3.12 -8.91
C GLY A 149 -31.38 -3.29 -9.78
N LYS A 150 -31.23 -3.42 -11.10
CA LYS A 150 -32.35 -3.63 -12.03
C LYS A 150 -32.87 -5.07 -12.01
N THR A 151 -32.05 -6.02 -11.57
CA THR A 151 -32.40 -7.43 -11.48
C THR A 151 -33.03 -7.71 -10.13
N LYS A 152 -34.29 -8.15 -10.12
CA LYS A 152 -35.02 -8.50 -8.90
C LYS A 152 -34.46 -9.78 -8.25
N ASN A 153 -34.47 -9.84 -6.92
CA ASN A 153 -34.13 -11.01 -6.10
C ASN A 153 -32.68 -11.50 -6.26
N LYS A 154 -31.77 -10.69 -6.78
CA LYS A 154 -30.33 -10.98 -6.79
C LYS A 154 -29.57 -9.96 -5.95
N GLN A 155 -28.71 -10.46 -5.09
CA GLN A 155 -27.85 -9.65 -4.22
C GLN A 155 -26.42 -9.74 -4.72
N ILE A 156 -25.76 -8.61 -4.80
CA ILE A 156 -24.33 -8.52 -5.12
C ILE A 156 -23.58 -8.25 -3.84
N VAL A 157 -22.52 -9.01 -3.61
CA VAL A 157 -21.64 -8.82 -2.45
C VAL A 157 -20.27 -8.37 -2.94
N MET A 158 -19.71 -7.38 -2.28
CA MET A 158 -18.39 -6.84 -2.58
C MET A 158 -17.59 -6.69 -1.28
N ASP A 159 -16.28 -6.58 -1.37
CA ASP A 159 -15.35 -6.36 -0.24
C ASP A 159 -15.43 -4.95 0.35
N GLY A 160 -16.49 -4.23 0.08
CA GLY A 160 -16.84 -2.90 0.55
C GLY A 160 -17.93 -2.31 -0.33
N VAL A 161 -18.41 -1.11 -0.01
CA VAL A 161 -19.30 -0.28 -0.85
C VAL A 161 -18.65 1.06 -1.22
N SER A 162 -17.46 1.33 -0.68
CA SER A 162 -16.65 2.51 -0.96
C SER A 162 -15.20 2.25 -0.56
N ALA A 163 -14.29 2.99 -1.13
CA ALA A 163 -12.87 3.03 -0.77
C ALA A 163 -12.00 1.80 -1.14
N THR A 164 -12.57 0.72 -1.70
CA THR A 164 -11.79 -0.40 -2.23
C THR A 164 -11.52 -0.23 -3.73
N SER A 165 -10.44 -0.85 -4.21
CA SER A 165 -10.06 -0.84 -5.62
C SER A 165 -11.13 -1.49 -6.49
N THR A 166 -11.71 -2.61 -6.04
CA THR A 166 -12.79 -3.31 -6.73
C THR A 166 -14.01 -2.41 -6.95
N VAL A 167 -14.47 -1.74 -5.87
CA VAL A 167 -15.62 -0.82 -5.95
C VAL A 167 -15.33 0.36 -6.88
N ARG A 168 -14.16 0.97 -6.77
CA ARG A 168 -13.76 2.06 -7.65
C ARG A 168 -13.76 1.63 -9.11
N PHE A 169 -13.13 0.49 -9.44
CA PHE A 169 -13.11 -0.02 -10.81
C PHE A 169 -14.51 -0.28 -11.35
N VAL A 170 -15.39 -0.87 -10.55
CA VAL A 170 -16.79 -1.14 -10.94
C VAL A 170 -17.52 0.18 -11.25
N ILE A 171 -17.41 1.17 -10.39
CA ILE A 171 -18.07 2.46 -10.60
C ILE A 171 -17.51 3.17 -11.84
N ASP A 172 -16.19 3.30 -11.93
CA ASP A 172 -15.54 4.09 -12.98
C ASP A 172 -15.62 3.41 -14.35
N SER A 173 -15.29 2.11 -14.41
CA SER A 173 -15.10 1.40 -15.69
C SER A 173 -16.36 0.67 -16.14
N ILE A 174 -17.11 0.03 -15.25
CA ILE A 174 -18.29 -0.75 -15.60
C ILE A 174 -19.54 0.14 -15.63
N LEU A 175 -19.77 0.89 -14.55
CA LEU A 175 -20.95 1.74 -14.39
C LEU A 175 -20.76 3.16 -14.95
N ARG A 176 -19.55 3.53 -15.36
CA ARG A 176 -19.22 4.85 -15.94
C ARG A 176 -19.66 6.02 -15.06
N GLY A 177 -19.33 5.94 -13.76
CA GLY A 177 -19.65 6.96 -12.77
C GLY A 177 -21.05 6.85 -12.14
N HIS A 178 -21.87 5.88 -12.55
CA HIS A 178 -23.16 5.66 -11.88
C HIS A 178 -22.99 4.93 -10.55
N ALA A 179 -23.83 5.28 -9.57
CA ALA A 179 -23.81 4.66 -8.25
C ALA A 179 -24.24 3.19 -8.29
N LEU A 180 -23.76 2.44 -7.31
CA LEU A 180 -24.18 1.05 -7.06
C LEU A 180 -25.66 0.97 -6.67
N GLY A 181 -26.32 -0.09 -7.07
CA GLY A 181 -27.70 -0.39 -6.71
C GLY A 181 -27.85 -0.72 -5.21
N LYS A 182 -29.05 -0.59 -4.69
CA LYS A 182 -29.37 -0.92 -3.28
C LYS A 182 -29.25 -2.40 -2.95
N ASN A 183 -29.14 -3.26 -3.96
CA ASN A 183 -28.91 -4.71 -3.83
C ASN A 183 -27.45 -5.07 -3.66
N VAL A 184 -26.53 -4.10 -3.70
CA VAL A 184 -25.12 -4.30 -3.44
C VAL A 184 -24.84 -4.13 -1.95
N VAL A 185 -24.25 -5.15 -1.34
CA VAL A 185 -23.90 -5.18 0.08
C VAL A 185 -22.39 -5.35 0.25
N ALA A 186 -21.88 -4.82 1.36
CA ALA A 186 -20.47 -4.94 1.73
C ALA A 186 -20.24 -6.16 2.62
N ALA A 187 -19.16 -6.88 2.35
CA ALA A 187 -18.54 -7.78 3.31
C ALA A 187 -17.25 -7.17 3.84
N LYS A 188 -16.72 -7.72 4.94
CA LYS A 188 -15.54 -7.16 5.62
C LYS A 188 -14.20 -7.49 4.94
N SER A 189 -14.19 -8.54 4.12
CA SER A 189 -12.99 -9.03 3.43
C SER A 189 -13.38 -9.90 2.23
N SER A 190 -12.46 -10.13 1.32
CA SER A 190 -12.63 -11.03 0.17
C SER A 190 -13.03 -12.45 0.59
N GLU A 191 -12.49 -12.98 1.70
CA GLU A 191 -12.88 -14.29 2.23
C GLU A 191 -14.34 -14.30 2.71
N ALA A 192 -14.77 -13.23 3.39
CA ALA A 192 -16.16 -13.11 3.84
C ALA A 192 -17.14 -13.05 2.67
N VAL A 193 -16.75 -12.46 1.54
CA VAL A 193 -17.55 -12.44 0.32
C VAL A 193 -17.71 -13.83 -0.27
N ILE A 194 -16.62 -14.62 -0.38
CA ILE A 194 -16.68 -16.00 -0.87
C ILE A 194 -17.62 -16.84 -0.01
N ASN A 195 -17.45 -16.76 1.32
CA ASN A 195 -18.26 -17.51 2.27
C ASN A 195 -19.74 -17.12 2.15
N TYR A 196 -20.02 -15.83 1.94
CA TYR A 196 -21.39 -15.35 1.75
C TYR A 196 -22.02 -15.92 0.47
N VAL A 197 -21.30 -15.87 -0.67
CA VAL A 197 -21.77 -16.42 -1.94
C VAL A 197 -21.98 -17.94 -1.84
N ALA A 198 -21.05 -18.65 -1.18
CA ALA A 198 -21.17 -20.10 -0.97
C ALA A 198 -22.42 -20.48 -0.16
N ALA A 199 -22.82 -19.65 0.82
CA ALA A 199 -23.97 -19.86 1.68
C ALA A 199 -25.31 -19.44 1.04
N ASN A 200 -25.30 -18.56 0.02
CA ASN A 200 -26.52 -17.93 -0.52
C ASN A 200 -26.64 -18.16 -2.03
N GLU A 201 -27.61 -18.95 -2.45
CA GLU A 201 -27.83 -19.30 -3.87
C GLU A 201 -28.16 -18.09 -4.77
N ASN A 202 -28.74 -17.03 -4.22
CA ASN A 202 -29.11 -15.81 -4.95
C ASN A 202 -28.04 -14.72 -4.89
N ALA A 203 -26.89 -15.01 -4.30
CA ALA A 203 -25.77 -14.08 -4.23
C ALA A 203 -24.80 -14.26 -5.40
N SER A 204 -24.24 -13.15 -5.85
CA SER A 204 -23.13 -13.11 -6.82
C SER A 204 -22.08 -12.12 -6.32
N GLU A 205 -20.83 -12.35 -6.69
CA GLU A 205 -19.70 -11.52 -6.28
C GLU A 205 -18.97 -10.90 -7.47
N CYS A 206 -18.42 -9.69 -7.24
CA CYS A 206 -17.35 -9.12 -8.04
C CYS A 206 -16.05 -9.15 -7.21
N LYS A 207 -15.08 -9.98 -7.59
CA LYS A 207 -13.82 -10.19 -6.83
C LYS A 207 -12.59 -10.11 -7.71
N ASP A 208 -11.47 -9.66 -7.13
CA ASP A 208 -10.16 -9.75 -7.75
C ASP A 208 -9.67 -11.19 -7.85
N ARG A 209 -9.03 -11.54 -8.96
CA ARG A 209 -8.80 -12.93 -9.41
C ARG A 209 -7.74 -13.72 -8.62
N TRP A 210 -7.00 -13.12 -7.70
CA TRP A 210 -5.78 -13.71 -7.16
C TRP A 210 -5.94 -14.70 -6.00
N ASP A 211 -7.16 -14.99 -5.52
CA ASP A 211 -7.36 -15.97 -4.46
C ASP A 211 -7.24 -17.42 -4.97
N LYS A 212 -6.01 -17.89 -5.11
CA LYS A 212 -5.69 -19.29 -5.39
C LYS A 212 -5.67 -20.17 -4.13
N SER A 213 -5.97 -19.64 -2.95
CA SER A 213 -5.93 -20.40 -1.69
C SER A 213 -7.12 -21.33 -1.49
N GLN A 214 -8.13 -21.29 -2.34
CA GLN A 214 -9.24 -22.26 -2.34
C GLN A 214 -8.70 -23.59 -2.84
N LYS A 215 -8.46 -24.50 -1.90
CA LYS A 215 -8.22 -25.93 -2.16
C LYS A 215 -9.31 -26.45 -3.11
N ARG A 216 -8.88 -26.96 -4.26
CA ARG A 216 -9.76 -27.83 -5.06
C ARG A 216 -10.12 -29.07 -4.22
N PRO A 217 -11.33 -29.57 -4.34
CA PRO A 217 -11.73 -30.81 -3.66
C PRO A 217 -10.85 -31.99 -4.07
#